data_4b47f3126bd5d38efeea7a935d8619b9
#
_entry.id   4b47f3126bd5d38efeea7a935d8619b9
#
_cell.length_a   1.000
_cell.length_b   1.000
_cell.length_c   1.000
_cell.angle_alpha   90.00
_cell.angle_beta   90.00
_cell.angle_gamma   90.00
#
_symmetry.space_group_name_H-M   'P 1'
#
loop_
_entity.id
_entity.type
_entity.pdbx_description
1 polymer ?
#
loop_
_entity_poly.entity_id
_entity_poly.type
_entity_poly.pdbx_seq_one_letter_code
_entity_poly.pdbx_strand_id
1 'polypeptide(L)' 'MTTWFISRHPGAIAWIKGQAQWHIDHYRDHLDPDDIAPGDTVIGTLPPHIAAAICAKGAAWYALQLPQEAEQRGSE' A
#
# COMPACT_ATOMS: atom_id res chain seq x y z
N MET A 1 -12.17 -10.14 -3.97
CA MET A 1 -11.36 -8.93 -4.01
C MET A 1 -10.71 -8.75 -2.65
N THR A 2 -9.42 -8.66 -2.65
CA THR A 2 -8.64 -8.64 -1.41
C THR A 2 -7.87 -7.33 -1.33
N THR A 3 -7.82 -6.75 -0.14
CA THR A 3 -7.08 -5.52 0.09
C THR A 3 -5.84 -5.82 0.90
N TRP A 4 -4.70 -5.40 0.39
CA TRP A 4 -3.38 -5.64 0.98
C TRP A 4 -2.77 -4.33 1.43
N PHE A 5 -2.11 -4.35 2.58
CA PHE A 5 -1.34 -3.20 3.04
C PHE A 5 0.11 -3.60 3.18
N ILE A 6 0.98 -2.91 2.45
CA ILE A 6 2.40 -3.25 2.36
C ILE A 6 3.19 -2.12 2.99
N SER A 7 3.87 -2.42 4.09
CA SER A 7 4.71 -1.44 4.76
C SER A 7 5.66 -2.15 5.70
N ARG A 8 6.86 -1.58 5.86
CA ARG A 8 7.83 -2.03 6.84
C ARG A 8 7.83 -1.18 8.10
N HIS A 9 7.04 -0.12 8.11
CA HIS A 9 7.04 0.81 9.22
C HIS A 9 5.89 0.50 10.17
N PRO A 10 6.18 0.14 11.43
CA PRO A 10 5.11 -0.14 12.40
C PRO A 10 4.15 1.05 12.58
N GLY A 11 4.68 2.27 12.47
CA GLY A 11 3.82 3.45 12.58
C GLY A 11 2.81 3.55 11.47
N ALA A 12 3.20 3.17 10.25
CA ALA A 12 2.27 3.19 9.13
C ALA A 12 1.18 2.14 9.29
N ILE A 13 1.54 0.96 9.80
CA ILE A 13 0.57 -0.10 10.05
C ILE A 13 -0.42 0.36 11.13
N ALA A 14 0.08 0.94 12.20
CA ALA A 14 -0.79 1.44 13.26
C ALA A 14 -1.72 2.54 12.73
N TRP A 15 -1.18 3.41 11.87
CA TRP A 15 -1.96 4.50 11.30
C TRP A 15 -3.12 3.97 10.46
N ILE A 16 -2.85 3.00 9.58
CA ILE A 16 -3.89 2.49 8.68
C ILE A 16 -4.96 1.71 9.46
N LYS A 17 -4.55 1.06 10.54
CA LYS A 17 -5.51 0.32 11.36
C LYS A 17 -6.52 1.25 12.03
N GLY A 18 -6.14 2.51 12.23
CA GLY A 18 -7.02 3.50 12.78
C GLY A 18 -7.95 4.15 11.77
N GLN A 19 -7.82 3.83 10.50
CA GLN A 19 -8.63 4.43 9.44
C GLN A 19 -9.82 3.55 9.14
N ALA A 20 -11.00 3.99 9.57
CA ALA A 20 -12.21 3.19 9.42
C ALA A 20 -12.59 2.99 7.96
N GLN A 21 -12.17 3.88 7.08
CA GLN A 21 -12.52 3.80 5.66
C GLN A 21 -11.80 2.69 4.91
N TRP A 22 -10.74 2.13 5.51
CA TRP A 22 -9.98 1.06 4.86
C TRP A 22 -10.21 -0.24 5.57
N HIS A 23 -10.64 -1.25 4.81
CA HIS A 23 -10.74 -2.62 5.31
C HIS A 23 -9.58 -3.41 4.72
N ILE A 24 -8.59 -3.70 5.55
CA ILE A 24 -7.38 -4.39 5.10
C ILE A 24 -7.49 -5.86 5.44
N ASP A 25 -7.34 -6.71 4.44
CA ASP A 25 -7.43 -8.16 4.63
C ASP A 25 -6.09 -8.74 5.02
N HIS A 26 -5.00 -8.21 4.48
CA HIS A 26 -3.67 -8.72 4.76
C HIS A 26 -2.68 -7.58 4.97
N TYR A 27 -1.79 -7.76 5.93
CA TYR A 27 -0.69 -6.84 6.21
C TYR A 27 0.60 -7.57 5.91
N ARG A 28 1.45 -6.99 5.07
CA ARG A 28 2.73 -7.59 4.68
C ARG A 28 3.81 -6.54 4.69
N ASP A 29 5.05 -6.97 4.90
CA ASP A 29 6.20 -6.09 4.74
C ASP A 29 6.77 -6.16 3.32
N HIS A 30 6.47 -7.22 2.58
CA HIS A 30 6.84 -7.38 1.19
C HIS A 30 5.63 -7.82 0.38
N LEU A 31 5.61 -7.43 -0.88
CA LEU A 31 4.57 -7.89 -1.79
C LEU A 31 5.19 -8.76 -2.87
N ASP A 32 4.61 -9.94 -3.02
CA ASP A 32 4.92 -10.82 -4.15
C ASP A 32 3.82 -10.65 -5.18
N PRO A 33 4.13 -10.19 -6.41
CA PRO A 33 3.08 -10.02 -7.41
C PRO A 33 2.28 -11.29 -7.69
N ASP A 34 2.89 -12.45 -7.47
CA ASP A 34 2.19 -13.72 -7.71
C ASP A 34 1.05 -13.95 -6.72
N ASP A 35 1.09 -13.28 -5.57
CA ASP A 35 0.02 -13.40 -4.58
C ASP A 35 -1.18 -12.53 -4.90
N ILE A 36 -1.05 -11.63 -5.86
CA ILE A 36 -2.08 -10.66 -6.17
C ILE A 36 -2.92 -11.17 -7.33
N ALA A 37 -4.24 -11.05 -7.20
CA ALA A 37 -5.18 -11.44 -8.23
C ALA A 37 -5.80 -10.21 -8.89
N PRO A 38 -6.32 -10.34 -10.10
CA PRO A 38 -7.05 -9.23 -10.72
C PRO A 38 -8.19 -8.78 -9.84
N GLY A 39 -8.32 -7.47 -9.68
CA GLY A 39 -9.35 -6.89 -8.83
C GLY A 39 -8.91 -6.64 -7.40
N ASP A 40 -7.75 -7.14 -6.99
CA ASP A 40 -7.23 -6.87 -5.66
C ASP A 40 -6.78 -5.41 -5.55
N THR A 41 -6.72 -4.92 -4.32
CA THR A 41 -6.26 -3.57 -4.03
C THR A 41 -5.02 -3.65 -3.16
N VAL A 42 -3.99 -2.88 -3.51
CA VAL A 42 -2.76 -2.83 -2.75
C VAL A 42 -2.50 -1.40 -2.32
N ILE A 43 -2.27 -1.20 -1.04
CA ILE A 43 -2.00 0.11 -0.47
C ILE A 43 -0.60 0.07 0.14
N GLY A 44 0.20 1.07 -0.16
CA GLY A 44 1.53 1.18 0.44
C GLY A 44 2.58 1.57 -0.57
N THR A 45 3.84 1.43 -0.15
CA THR A 45 4.98 1.80 -0.97
C THR A 45 5.53 0.55 -1.64
N LEU A 46 5.58 0.59 -2.97
CA LEU A 46 6.10 -0.53 -3.76
C LEU A 46 7.21 -0.05 -4.68
N PRO A 47 8.21 -0.92 -4.95
CA PRO A 47 9.15 -0.62 -6.02
C PRO A 47 8.40 -0.51 -7.35
N PRO A 48 8.89 0.33 -8.28
CA PRO A 48 8.16 0.54 -9.54
C PRO A 48 7.89 -0.74 -10.32
N HIS A 49 8.82 -1.70 -10.32
CA HIS A 49 8.62 -2.93 -11.07
C HIS A 49 7.51 -3.80 -10.47
N ILE A 50 7.36 -3.77 -9.14
CA ILE A 50 6.29 -4.51 -8.49
C ILE A 50 4.94 -3.82 -8.75
N ALA A 51 4.92 -2.50 -8.65
CA ALA A 51 3.69 -1.75 -8.91
C ALA A 51 3.22 -1.99 -10.35
N ALA A 52 4.14 -1.97 -11.30
CA ALA A 52 3.78 -2.22 -12.70
C ALA A 52 3.25 -3.65 -12.88
N ALA A 53 3.86 -4.62 -12.20
CA ALA A 53 3.44 -6.02 -12.34
C ALA A 53 2.02 -6.23 -11.84
N ILE A 54 1.66 -5.66 -10.69
CA ILE A 54 0.31 -5.86 -10.16
C ILE A 54 -0.71 -5.08 -10.97
N CYS A 55 -0.35 -3.90 -11.47
CA CYS A 55 -1.27 -3.15 -12.32
C CYS A 55 -1.54 -3.88 -13.63
N ALA A 56 -0.52 -4.56 -14.17
CA ALA A 56 -0.69 -5.34 -15.39
C ALA A 56 -1.65 -6.51 -15.18
N LYS A 57 -1.78 -6.99 -13.95
CA LYS A 57 -2.72 -8.06 -13.64
C LYS A 57 -4.16 -7.57 -13.47
N GLY A 58 -4.36 -6.26 -13.41
CA GLY A 58 -5.67 -5.71 -13.18
C GLY A 58 -5.94 -5.35 -11.72
N ALA A 59 -4.93 -5.36 -10.87
CA ALA A 59 -5.06 -4.92 -9.50
C ALA A 59 -4.88 -3.41 -9.41
N ALA A 60 -5.42 -2.80 -8.36
CA ALA A 60 -5.27 -1.38 -8.10
C ALA A 60 -4.16 -1.15 -7.08
N TRP A 61 -3.42 -0.07 -7.28
CA TRP A 61 -2.37 0.29 -6.33
C TRP A 61 -2.54 1.75 -5.91
N TYR A 62 -2.52 1.98 -4.61
CA TYR A 62 -2.59 3.30 -4.02
C TYR A 62 -1.31 3.57 -3.25
N ALA A 63 -0.53 4.53 -3.71
CA ALA A 63 0.68 4.91 -3.02
C ALA A 63 0.33 5.63 -1.73
N LEU A 64 0.93 5.21 -0.63
CA LEU A 64 0.67 5.80 0.67
C LEU A 64 1.70 6.88 0.95
N GLN A 65 1.22 8.05 1.38
CA GLN A 65 2.09 9.13 1.83
C GLN A 65 1.67 9.52 3.24
N LEU A 66 2.64 9.56 4.13
CA LEU A 66 2.37 9.95 5.51
C LEU A 66 2.37 11.48 5.63
N PRO A 67 1.51 12.03 6.48
CA PRO A 67 1.39 13.47 6.59
C PRO A 67 2.68 14.19 6.93
N GLN A 68 3.51 13.61 7.79
CA GLN A 68 4.74 14.28 8.15
C GLN A 68 5.70 14.41 6.98
N GLU A 69 5.64 13.51 6.03
CA GLU A 69 6.45 13.64 4.83
C GLU A 69 5.99 14.84 4.01
N ALA A 70 4.69 15.04 3.93
CA ALA A 70 4.15 16.19 3.24
C ALA A 70 4.61 17.48 3.89
N GLU A 71 4.65 17.50 5.22
CA GLU A 71 5.12 18.67 5.93
C GLU A 71 6.57 18.97 5.63
N GLN A 72 7.38 17.93 5.59
CA GLN A 72 8.80 18.13 5.30
C GLN A 72 9.01 18.72 3.93
N ARG A 73 8.27 18.25 2.97
CA ARG A 73 8.37 18.81 1.63
C ARG A 73 7.86 20.23 1.60
N GLY A 74 6.82 20.50 2.34
CA GLY A 74 6.26 21.83 2.40
C GLY A 74 7.19 22.85 3.00
N SER A 75 8.10 22.40 3.86
CA SER A 75 9.04 23.31 4.51
C SER A 75 10.16 23.73 3.59
N GLU A 76 10.28 23.13 2.47
CA GLU A 76 11.30 23.50 1.51
C GLU A 76 10.83 24.63 0.64
#